data_2e47dd78b988355759ff4cf8a1cd7295
#
_entry.id   2e47dd78b988355759ff4cf8a1cd7295
#
_cell.length_a   1.000
_cell.length_b   1.000
_cell.length_c   1.000
_cell.angle_alpha   90.00
_cell.angle_beta   90.00
_cell.angle_gamma   90.00
#
_symmetry.space_group_name_H-M   'P 1'
#
loop_
_entity.id
_entity.type
_entity.pdbx_description
1 polymer ?
#
loop_
_entity_poly.entity_id
_entity_poly.type
_entity_poly.pdbx_seq_one_letter_code
_entity_poly.pdbx_strand_id
1 'polypeptide(L)'
;MEKFEKLAGVAAPMPLVNIDTDMIIPKVFLKTIKRSGLGVNLFDEMRYDREGNEKPDFVLNKTQYRQAKILVAGDNFGCGSSREHAPWAIADFGIKCVVSTSFADIFYNNCFKNGILPVVLPQDQVDICLLYTSPSPRD
;
A
#
# COMPACT_ATOMS: atom_id res chain seq x y z
N MET A 1 17.45 -8.00 2.25
CA MET A 1 16.19 -7.63 2.95
C MET A 1 16.43 -7.65 4.45
N GLU A 2 15.90 -6.67 5.13
CA GLU A 2 15.94 -6.66 6.58
C GLU A 2 15.20 -7.84 7.17
N LYS A 3 15.69 -8.35 8.28
CA LYS A 3 15.04 -9.43 9.00
C LYS A 3 13.93 -8.84 9.89
N PHE A 4 12.70 -9.29 9.68
CA PHE A 4 11.57 -8.86 10.49
C PHE A 4 11.41 -9.79 11.69
N GLU A 5 11.76 -9.31 12.87
CA GLU A 5 11.46 -10.00 14.12
C GLU A 5 10.17 -9.46 14.74
N LYS A 6 9.96 -8.16 14.60
CA LYS A 6 8.78 -7.48 15.10
C LYS A 6 8.55 -6.22 14.29
N LEU A 7 7.32 -5.99 13.86
CA LEU A 7 6.92 -4.76 13.23
C LEU A 7 5.72 -4.19 13.97
N ALA A 8 5.85 -2.93 14.40
CA ALA A 8 4.76 -2.21 15.03
C ALA A 8 4.63 -0.84 14.37
N GLY A 9 3.40 -0.38 14.20
CA GLY A 9 3.13 0.91 13.60
C GLY A 9 1.66 1.06 13.27
N VAL A 10 1.33 2.22 12.73
CA VAL A 10 -0.03 2.52 12.30
C VAL A 10 -0.38 1.69 11.08
N ALA A 11 -1.54 1.05 11.11
CA ALA A 11 -2.09 0.29 9.98
C ALA A 11 -3.18 1.11 9.31
N ALA A 12 -3.10 1.25 8.00
CA ALA A 12 -4.09 1.99 7.20
C ALA A 12 -5.03 1.01 6.50
N PRO A 13 -6.35 1.17 6.66
CA PRO A 13 -7.32 0.30 5.99
C PRO A 13 -7.56 0.77 4.55
N MET A 14 -7.48 -0.15 3.61
CA MET A 14 -7.77 0.12 2.21
C MET A 14 -8.57 -1.07 1.65
N PRO A 15 -9.88 -1.16 1.99
CA PRO A 15 -10.69 -2.35 1.72
C PRO A 15 -11.14 -2.45 0.26
N LEU A 16 -10.19 -2.39 -0.65
CA LEU A 16 -10.42 -2.53 -2.08
C LEU A 16 -9.82 -3.84 -2.56
N VAL A 17 -10.51 -4.52 -3.48
CA VAL A 17 -10.00 -5.73 -4.13
C VAL A 17 -9.33 -5.36 -5.45
N ASN A 18 -8.46 -6.24 -5.94
CA ASN A 18 -7.81 -6.07 -7.25
C ASN A 18 -7.06 -4.75 -7.38
N ILE A 19 -6.37 -4.33 -6.31
CA ILE A 19 -5.52 -3.16 -6.36
C ILE A 19 -4.35 -3.49 -7.27
N ASP A 20 -4.40 -2.99 -8.50
CA ASP A 20 -3.39 -3.30 -9.51
C ASP A 20 -2.18 -2.37 -9.45
N THR A 21 -1.14 -2.73 -10.17
CA THR A 21 0.12 -1.97 -10.15
C THR A 21 -0.04 -0.56 -10.71
N ASP A 22 -0.99 -0.34 -11.63
CA ASP A 22 -1.26 1.00 -12.17
C ASP A 22 -1.95 1.90 -11.14
N MET A 23 -2.77 1.32 -10.27
CA MET A 23 -3.36 2.04 -9.13
C MET A 23 -2.29 2.40 -8.11
N ILE A 24 -1.34 1.49 -7.87
CA ILE A 24 -0.26 1.70 -6.90
C ILE A 24 0.67 2.82 -7.39
N ILE A 25 1.11 2.73 -8.65
CA ILE A 25 1.96 3.75 -9.26
C ILE A 25 1.60 3.91 -10.73
N PRO A 26 1.02 5.05 -11.13
CA PRO A 26 0.63 5.27 -12.52
C PRO A 26 1.81 5.22 -13.49
N LYS A 27 1.51 4.79 -14.70
CA LYS A 27 2.49 4.57 -15.76
C LYS A 27 3.39 5.78 -16.03
N VAL A 28 2.86 7.00 -15.87
CA VAL A 28 3.62 8.24 -16.15
C VAL A 28 4.85 8.39 -15.24
N PHE A 29 4.87 7.70 -14.09
CA PHE A 29 5.99 7.77 -13.14
C PHE A 29 7.04 6.69 -13.35
N LEU A 30 6.90 5.83 -14.36
CA LEU A 30 7.79 4.68 -14.56
C LEU A 30 9.10 5.04 -15.28
N LYS A 31 9.31 6.28 -15.64
CA LYS A 31 10.53 6.72 -16.32
C LYS A 31 11.74 6.80 -15.41
N THR A 32 11.52 6.93 -14.11
CA THR A 32 12.61 7.02 -13.15
C THR A 32 13.23 5.64 -12.91
N ILE A 33 14.55 5.64 -12.71
CA ILE A 33 15.28 4.45 -12.27
C ILE A 33 15.65 4.52 -10.79
N LYS A 34 15.28 5.62 -10.12
CA LYS A 34 15.53 5.79 -8.69
C LYS A 34 14.46 5.08 -7.88
N ARG A 35 14.90 4.35 -6.85
CA ARG A 35 13.98 3.65 -5.94
C ARG A 35 13.34 4.59 -4.92
N SER A 36 13.97 5.76 -4.68
CA SER A 36 13.45 6.75 -3.75
C SER A 36 12.71 7.86 -4.47
N GLY A 37 11.82 8.54 -3.77
CA GLY A 37 11.06 9.67 -4.30
C GLY A 37 9.71 9.32 -4.91
N LEU A 38 9.39 8.03 -5.05
CA LEU A 38 8.10 7.61 -5.62
C LEU A 38 6.97 7.59 -4.59
N GLY A 39 7.28 7.68 -3.30
CA GLY A 39 6.26 7.64 -2.25
C GLY A 39 5.23 8.75 -2.36
N VAL A 40 5.62 9.92 -2.86
CA VAL A 40 4.69 11.04 -3.07
C VAL A 40 3.66 10.72 -4.16
N ASN A 41 3.99 9.78 -5.05
CA ASN A 41 3.12 9.36 -6.15
C ASN A 41 2.41 8.03 -5.89
N LEU A 42 2.62 7.44 -4.71
CA LEU A 42 1.91 6.21 -4.32
C LEU A 42 0.41 6.45 -4.35
N PHE A 43 -0.33 5.62 -5.08
CA PHE A 43 -1.77 5.78 -5.29
C PHE A 43 -2.16 7.16 -5.81
N ASP A 44 -1.34 7.73 -6.70
CA ASP A 44 -1.44 9.12 -7.12
C ASP A 44 -2.84 9.53 -7.59
N GLU A 45 -3.48 8.70 -8.41
CA GLU A 45 -4.80 9.02 -8.95
C GLU A 45 -5.90 9.04 -7.89
N MET A 46 -5.71 8.30 -6.80
CA MET A 46 -6.66 8.28 -5.68
C MET A 46 -6.34 9.33 -4.63
N ARG A 47 -5.09 9.78 -4.55
CA ARG A 47 -4.64 10.73 -3.54
C ARG A 47 -4.82 12.18 -3.95
N TYR A 48 -4.72 12.47 -5.25
CA TYR A 48 -4.70 13.84 -5.73
C TYR A 48 -5.78 14.08 -6.77
N ASP A 49 -6.32 15.30 -6.78
CA ASP A 49 -7.24 15.74 -7.81
C ASP A 49 -6.47 16.26 -9.05
N ARG A 50 -7.20 16.79 -10.03
CA ARG A 50 -6.59 17.27 -11.28
C ARG A 50 -5.65 18.46 -11.07
N GLU A 51 -5.87 19.25 -10.03
CA GLU A 51 -5.05 20.40 -9.69
C GLU A 51 -3.85 20.03 -8.81
N GLY A 52 -3.72 18.75 -8.47
CA GLY A 52 -2.64 18.27 -7.61
C GLY A 52 -2.89 18.43 -6.12
N ASN A 53 -4.12 18.73 -5.72
CA ASN A 53 -4.48 18.86 -4.31
C ASN A 53 -4.86 17.49 -3.75
N GLU A 54 -4.50 17.24 -2.50
CA GLU A 54 -4.86 15.99 -1.82
C GLU A 54 -6.36 15.86 -1.66
N LYS A 55 -6.88 14.66 -1.99
CA LYS A 55 -8.27 14.33 -1.73
C LYS A 55 -8.41 13.95 -0.26
N PRO A 56 -9.17 14.69 0.55
CA PRO A 56 -9.21 14.45 1.99
C PRO A 56 -9.84 13.11 2.38
N ASP A 57 -10.63 12.53 1.50
CA ASP A 57 -11.30 11.26 1.79
C ASP A 57 -10.40 10.03 1.62
N PHE A 58 -9.26 10.17 0.93
CA PHE A 58 -8.37 9.03 0.75
C PHE A 58 -7.61 8.73 2.03
N VAL A 59 -7.54 7.43 2.39
CA VAL A 59 -7.05 7.00 3.69
C VAL A 59 -5.63 7.51 4.00
N LEU A 60 -4.70 7.43 3.08
CA LEU A 60 -3.31 7.83 3.33
C LEU A 60 -3.12 9.36 3.38
N ASN A 61 -4.14 10.12 3.01
CA ASN A 61 -4.10 11.59 3.13
C ASN A 61 -4.62 12.06 4.49
N LYS A 62 -5.26 11.17 5.25
CA LYS A 62 -5.75 11.50 6.58
C LYS A 62 -4.60 11.57 7.57
N THR A 63 -4.63 12.52 8.48
CA THR A 63 -3.55 12.80 9.41
C THR A 63 -3.10 11.55 10.17
N GLN A 64 -4.03 10.72 10.64
CA GLN A 64 -3.71 9.53 11.42
C GLN A 64 -3.02 8.43 10.60
N TYR A 65 -3.07 8.48 9.28
CA TYR A 65 -2.50 7.43 8.42
C TYR A 65 -1.31 7.88 7.56
N ARG A 66 -0.90 9.14 7.63
CA ARG A 66 0.21 9.65 6.79
C ARG A 66 1.53 8.93 7.04
N GLN A 67 1.72 8.40 8.23
CA GLN A 67 2.93 7.67 8.60
C GLN A 67 2.65 6.18 8.81
N ALA A 68 1.66 5.65 8.10
CA ALA A 68 1.31 4.24 8.21
C ALA A 68 2.50 3.35 7.84
N LYS A 69 2.69 2.29 8.60
CA LYS A 69 3.72 1.28 8.37
C LYS A 69 3.13 0.00 7.79
N ILE A 70 1.83 -0.17 7.93
CA ILE A 70 1.10 -1.36 7.53
C ILE A 70 -0.09 -0.94 6.67
N LEU A 71 -0.28 -1.59 5.54
CA LEU A 71 -1.45 -1.40 4.70
C LEU A 71 -2.29 -2.67 4.74
N VAL A 72 -3.58 -2.56 5.07
CA VAL A 72 -4.51 -3.69 5.07
C VAL A 72 -5.43 -3.52 3.86
N ALA A 73 -5.36 -4.44 2.93
CA ALA A 73 -6.04 -4.35 1.64
C ALA A 73 -6.91 -5.57 1.37
N GLY A 74 -7.74 -5.48 0.34
CA GLY A 74 -8.57 -6.58 -0.11
C GLY A 74 -7.82 -7.57 -0.99
N ASP A 75 -8.56 -8.49 -1.57
CA ASP A 75 -8.03 -9.62 -2.31
C ASP A 75 -7.24 -9.22 -3.56
N ASN A 76 -6.28 -10.06 -3.96
CA ASN A 76 -5.54 -9.95 -5.21
C ASN A 76 -4.75 -8.64 -5.34
N PHE A 77 -3.98 -8.31 -4.31
CA PHE A 77 -3.17 -7.09 -4.27
C PHE A 77 -1.97 -7.20 -5.22
N GLY A 78 -1.70 -6.14 -5.97
CA GLY A 78 -0.54 -6.06 -6.85
C GLY A 78 -0.75 -6.75 -8.19
N CYS A 79 -2.00 -7.01 -8.58
CA CYS A 79 -2.31 -7.61 -9.88
C CYS A 79 -1.98 -6.65 -11.02
N GLY A 80 -2.11 -7.13 -12.26
CA GLY A 80 -1.80 -6.35 -13.45
C GLY A 80 -0.35 -6.50 -13.89
N SER A 81 0.16 -5.50 -14.60
CA SER A 81 1.51 -5.53 -15.17
C SER A 81 2.58 -5.58 -14.08
N SER A 82 3.63 -6.38 -14.31
CA SER A 82 4.75 -6.46 -13.38
C SER A 82 5.56 -5.16 -13.42
N ARG A 83 5.63 -4.47 -12.27
CA ARG A 83 6.38 -3.22 -12.12
C ARG A 83 7.10 -3.19 -10.79
N GLU A 84 8.41 -3.11 -10.81
CA GLU A 84 9.17 -2.94 -9.56
C GLU A 84 8.92 -1.58 -8.92
N HIS A 85 8.51 -0.59 -9.69
CA HIS A 85 8.17 0.74 -9.17
C HIS A 85 7.04 0.69 -8.14
N ALA A 86 6.13 -0.30 -8.24
CA ALA A 86 5.05 -0.44 -7.27
C ALA A 86 5.58 -0.71 -5.86
N PRO A 87 6.39 -1.74 -5.61
CA PRO A 87 6.98 -1.90 -4.28
C PRO A 87 7.93 -0.76 -3.91
N TRP A 88 8.63 -0.13 -4.85
CA TRP A 88 9.45 1.04 -4.55
C TRP A 88 8.62 2.19 -3.98
N ALA A 89 7.45 2.48 -4.59
CA ALA A 89 6.57 3.55 -4.12
C ALA A 89 6.02 3.24 -2.73
N ILE A 90 5.60 2.01 -2.49
CA ILE A 90 5.10 1.57 -1.19
C ILE A 90 6.17 1.72 -0.11
N ALA A 91 7.38 1.24 -0.38
CA ALA A 91 8.50 1.31 0.56
C ALA A 91 8.93 2.76 0.82
N ASP A 92 8.99 3.58 -0.22
CA ASP A 92 9.41 4.99 -0.09
C ASP A 92 8.39 5.81 0.71
N PHE A 93 7.11 5.48 0.61
CA PHE A 93 6.08 6.10 1.45
C PHE A 93 6.28 5.79 2.93
N GLY A 94 6.89 4.66 3.24
CA GLY A 94 7.16 4.25 4.62
C GLY A 94 6.41 3.00 5.05
N ILE A 95 5.67 2.38 4.16
CA ILE A 95 4.94 1.14 4.44
C ILE A 95 5.91 -0.03 4.39
N LYS A 96 5.93 -0.82 5.46
CA LYS A 96 6.82 -1.97 5.62
C LYS A 96 6.10 -3.31 5.47
N CYS A 97 4.79 -3.31 5.54
CA CYS A 97 3.97 -4.53 5.51
C CYS A 97 2.67 -4.28 4.77
N VAL A 98 2.27 -5.23 3.94
CA VAL A 98 0.95 -5.21 3.30
C VAL A 98 0.24 -6.50 3.68
N VAL A 99 -0.97 -6.39 4.22
CA VAL A 99 -1.82 -7.52 4.62
C VAL A 99 -2.95 -7.65 3.60
N SER A 100 -3.14 -8.84 3.05
CA SER A 100 -4.19 -9.13 2.08
C SER A 100 -4.57 -10.60 2.16
N THR A 101 -5.70 -10.96 1.57
CA THR A 101 -6.08 -12.37 1.43
C THR A 101 -5.30 -13.06 0.33
N SER A 102 -4.83 -12.33 -0.66
CA SER A 102 -3.95 -12.88 -1.71
C SER A 102 -3.19 -11.78 -2.42
N PHE A 103 -2.09 -12.16 -3.07
CA PHE A 103 -1.24 -11.27 -3.86
C PHE A 103 -0.97 -11.89 -5.21
N ALA A 104 -0.74 -11.05 -6.22
CA ALA A 104 -0.17 -11.53 -7.48
C ALA A 104 1.25 -12.04 -7.24
N ASP A 105 1.62 -13.16 -7.87
CA ASP A 105 2.88 -13.87 -7.59
C ASP A 105 4.11 -13.01 -7.77
N ILE A 106 4.19 -12.29 -8.88
CA ILE A 106 5.36 -11.45 -9.18
C ILE A 106 5.47 -10.31 -8.18
N PHE A 107 4.35 -9.67 -7.85
CA PHE A 107 4.34 -8.61 -6.84
C PHE A 107 4.77 -9.13 -5.47
N TYR A 108 4.25 -10.29 -5.06
CA TYR A 108 4.61 -10.93 -3.80
C TYR A 108 6.13 -11.11 -3.68
N ASN A 109 6.75 -11.64 -4.73
CA ASN A 109 8.19 -11.86 -4.75
C ASN A 109 8.97 -10.55 -4.76
N ASN A 110 8.49 -9.54 -5.48
CA ASN A 110 9.16 -8.24 -5.55
C ASN A 110 9.09 -7.48 -4.22
N CYS A 111 8.07 -7.73 -3.41
CA CYS A 111 7.98 -7.13 -2.07
C CYS A 111 9.18 -7.51 -1.22
N PHE A 112 9.54 -8.79 -1.17
CA PHE A 112 10.69 -9.25 -0.38
C PHE A 112 11.98 -8.60 -0.82
N LYS A 113 12.18 -8.43 -2.12
CA LYS A 113 13.38 -7.79 -2.67
C LYS A 113 13.50 -6.32 -2.28
N ASN A 114 12.40 -5.70 -1.91
CA ASN A 114 12.35 -4.27 -1.62
C ASN A 114 12.01 -3.95 -0.17
N GLY A 115 12.16 -4.93 0.72
CA GLY A 115 12.00 -4.72 2.15
C GLY A 115 10.56 -4.56 2.63
N ILE A 116 9.60 -5.04 1.85
CA ILE A 116 8.19 -5.06 2.23
C ILE A 116 7.79 -6.47 2.57
N LEU A 117 7.13 -6.67 3.70
CA LEU A 117 6.62 -7.97 4.12
C LEU A 117 5.18 -8.14 3.63
N PRO A 118 4.92 -9.02 2.65
CA PRO A 118 3.54 -9.34 2.28
C PRO A 118 3.01 -10.44 3.21
N VAL A 119 1.86 -10.20 3.82
CA VAL A 119 1.24 -11.13 4.76
C VAL A 119 -0.10 -11.57 4.21
N VAL A 120 -0.26 -12.89 4.01
CA VAL A 120 -1.52 -13.48 3.57
C VAL A 120 -2.29 -13.95 4.79
N LEU A 121 -3.51 -13.45 4.96
CA LEU A 121 -4.40 -13.87 6.02
C LEU A 121 -5.75 -14.32 5.43
N PRO A 122 -6.47 -15.22 6.12
CA PRO A 122 -7.84 -15.55 5.71
C PRO A 122 -8.75 -14.34 5.75
N GLN A 123 -9.84 -14.36 4.97
CA GLN A 123 -10.75 -13.23 4.84
C GLN A 123 -11.29 -12.75 6.20
N ASP A 124 -11.65 -13.68 7.10
CA ASP A 124 -12.16 -13.32 8.42
C ASP A 124 -11.13 -12.55 9.24
N GLN A 125 -9.84 -12.88 9.12
CA GLN A 125 -8.77 -12.18 9.81
C GLN A 125 -8.51 -10.80 9.18
N VAL A 126 -8.56 -10.71 7.85
CA VAL A 126 -8.45 -9.41 7.17
C VAL A 126 -9.62 -8.50 7.56
N ASP A 127 -10.83 -9.04 7.64
CA ASP A 127 -12.00 -8.27 8.06
C ASP A 127 -11.82 -7.72 9.49
N ILE A 128 -11.27 -8.51 10.40
CA ILE A 128 -10.96 -8.06 11.75
C ILE A 128 -9.92 -6.93 11.72
N CYS A 129 -8.86 -7.08 10.93
CA CYS A 129 -7.85 -6.04 10.77
C CYS A 129 -8.45 -4.75 10.25
N LEU A 130 -9.32 -4.84 9.25
CA LEU A 130 -9.99 -3.66 8.69
C LEU A 130 -10.88 -2.98 9.72
N LEU A 131 -11.59 -3.74 10.54
CA LEU A 131 -12.44 -3.20 11.58
C LEU A 131 -11.63 -2.42 12.62
N TYR A 132 -10.49 -2.97 13.07
CA TYR A 132 -9.67 -2.34 14.12
C TYR A 132 -8.79 -1.20 13.60
N THR A 133 -8.52 -1.14 12.30
CA THR A 133 -7.70 -0.07 11.72
C THR A 133 -8.52 1.09 11.19
N SER A 134 -9.82 0.89 10.93
CA SER A 134 -10.71 1.94 10.45
C SER A 134 -10.97 2.98 11.54
N PRO A 135 -11.16 4.27 11.16
CA PRO A 135 -11.53 5.29 12.14
C PRO A 135 -12.86 4.94 12.80
N SER A 136 -12.94 5.20 14.10
CA SER A 136 -14.21 5.12 14.82
C SER A 136 -15.16 6.20 14.27
N PRO A 137 -16.48 5.94 14.20
CA PRO A 137 -17.43 6.97 13.81
C PRO A 137 -17.42 8.22 14.69
N ARG A 138 -16.80 8.12 15.85
CA ARG A 138 -16.68 9.24 16.80
C ARG A 138 -15.40 10.04 16.65
N ASP A 139 -14.49 9.56 15.84
CA ASP A 139 -13.16 10.17 15.64
C ASP A 139 -13.18 11.23 14.55
#